data_1ee07005c6fd6a449aa8007d4cc86fb1
#
_entry.id   1ee07005c6fd6a449aa8007d4cc86fb1
#
_cell.length_a   1.000
_cell.length_b   1.000
_cell.length_c   1.000
_cell.angle_alpha   90.00
_cell.angle_beta   90.00
_cell.angle_gamma   90.00
#
_symmetry.space_group_name_H-M   'P 1'
#
loop_
_entity.id
_entity.type
_entity.pdbx_description
1 polymer ?
#
loop_
_entity_poly.entity_id
_entity_poly.type
_entity_poly.pdbx_seq_one_letter_code
_entity_poly.pdbx_strand_id
1 'polypeptide(L)'
;MQTSIDELFLEVTGQKTIPSDQLTAKKQALEQKSGEYKNVVNEILANPDIRDQFILKLTYHSNSIEGSTLTEPDTAAILFDNAALPNKSLTEQIEAKNHQTALNYLFNHIAKKEKVNEALVLKLHSILMNGVRPDAGVYRNHAVRITGANLPTANYVSVPKLIPEVMAR
;
A
#
# COMPACT_ATOMS: atom_id res chain seq x y z
N MET A 1 -29.24 -8.45 20.63
CA MET A 1 -27.94 -8.20 21.30
C MET A 1 -26.99 -7.65 20.26
N GLN A 2 -26.44 -6.49 20.50
CA GLN A 2 -25.50 -5.87 19.57
C GLN A 2 -24.11 -6.40 19.94
N THR A 3 -23.52 -7.24 19.10
CA THR A 3 -22.16 -7.76 19.30
C THR A 3 -21.18 -6.59 19.29
N SER A 4 -20.29 -6.50 20.28
CA SER A 4 -19.32 -5.43 20.34
C SER A 4 -18.27 -5.58 19.20
N ILE A 5 -17.65 -4.47 18.80
CA ILE A 5 -16.57 -4.49 17.79
C ILE A 5 -15.43 -5.43 18.25
N ASP A 6 -15.16 -5.47 19.54
CA ASP A 6 -14.13 -6.33 20.13
C ASP A 6 -14.45 -7.81 20.02
N GLU A 7 -15.73 -8.19 20.21
CA GLU A 7 -16.19 -9.57 20.02
C GLU A 7 -16.12 -9.99 18.55
N LEU A 8 -16.53 -9.10 17.62
CA LEU A 8 -16.40 -9.34 16.18
C LEU A 8 -14.94 -9.48 15.75
N PHE A 9 -14.05 -8.63 16.28
CA PHE A 9 -12.62 -8.69 15.98
C PHE A 9 -12.00 -10.01 16.48
N LEU A 10 -12.34 -10.45 17.71
CA LEU A 10 -11.88 -11.72 18.26
C LEU A 10 -12.39 -12.91 17.45
N GLU A 11 -13.67 -12.88 17.04
CA GLU A 11 -14.29 -13.94 16.23
C GLU A 11 -13.61 -14.09 14.87
N VAL A 12 -13.24 -12.97 14.24
CA VAL A 12 -12.66 -12.95 12.88
C VAL A 12 -11.16 -13.25 12.89
N THR A 13 -10.42 -12.72 13.86
CA THR A 13 -8.94 -12.79 13.88
C THR A 13 -8.39 -13.82 14.84
N GLY A 14 -9.21 -14.31 15.78
CA GLY A 14 -8.76 -15.15 16.90
C GLY A 14 -7.85 -14.40 17.91
N GLN A 15 -7.74 -13.08 17.78
CA GLN A 15 -6.90 -12.22 18.63
C GLN A 15 -7.74 -11.24 19.44
N LYS A 16 -7.33 -10.98 20.67
CA LYS A 16 -7.94 -9.93 21.49
C LYS A 16 -7.54 -8.55 20.93
N THR A 17 -8.48 -7.61 20.94
CA THR A 17 -8.18 -6.21 20.64
C THR A 17 -7.11 -5.67 21.58
N ILE A 18 -6.24 -4.81 21.07
CA ILE A 18 -5.27 -4.11 21.91
C ILE A 18 -6.07 -3.12 22.78
N PRO A 19 -5.90 -3.14 24.12
CA PRO A 19 -6.56 -2.19 25.00
C PRO A 19 -6.31 -0.75 24.54
N SER A 20 -7.33 0.11 24.64
CA SER A 20 -7.28 1.49 24.13
C SER A 20 -6.17 2.33 24.74
N ASP A 21 -5.82 2.08 26.01
CA ASP A 21 -4.71 2.71 26.72
C ASP A 21 -3.34 2.35 26.11
N GLN A 22 -3.13 1.07 25.77
CA GLN A 22 -1.91 0.61 25.11
C GLN A 22 -1.80 1.15 23.67
N LEU A 23 -2.93 1.24 22.96
CA LEU A 23 -2.96 1.83 21.63
C LEU A 23 -2.62 3.33 21.68
N THR A 24 -3.17 4.04 22.66
CA THR A 24 -2.90 5.46 22.90
C THR A 24 -1.42 5.69 23.24
N ALA A 25 -0.84 4.88 24.11
CA ALA A 25 0.58 4.97 24.45
C ALA A 25 1.49 4.71 23.25
N LYS A 26 1.17 3.70 22.42
CA LYS A 26 1.91 3.43 21.17
C LYS A 26 1.79 4.58 20.17
N LYS A 27 0.59 5.17 20.02
CA LYS A 27 0.37 6.32 19.16
C LYS A 27 1.20 7.52 19.60
N GLN A 28 1.22 7.85 20.90
CA GLN A 28 2.02 8.94 21.45
C GLN A 28 3.52 8.70 21.24
N ALA A 29 4.01 7.46 21.45
CA ALA A 29 5.41 7.12 21.20
C ALA A 29 5.79 7.27 19.71
N LEU A 30 4.89 6.94 18.78
CA LEU A 30 5.09 7.14 17.35
C LEU A 30 5.08 8.62 16.98
N GLU A 31 4.17 9.41 17.56
CA GLU A 31 4.09 10.86 17.36
C GLU A 31 5.35 11.56 17.86
N GLN A 32 5.86 11.15 19.04
CA GLN A 32 7.12 11.67 19.57
C GLN A 32 8.29 11.35 18.64
N LYS A 33 8.43 10.09 18.22
CA LYS A 33 9.46 9.68 17.25
C LYS A 33 9.35 10.42 15.92
N SER A 34 8.15 10.57 15.38
CA SER A 34 7.96 11.29 14.13
C SER A 34 8.37 12.77 14.22
N GLY A 35 8.27 13.35 15.42
CA GLY A 35 8.73 14.72 15.69
C GLY A 35 10.25 14.89 15.59
N GLU A 36 11.03 13.82 15.80
CA GLU A 36 12.49 13.80 15.69
C GLU A 36 12.95 13.81 14.22
N TYR A 37 12.09 13.35 13.29
CA TYR A 37 12.40 13.14 11.88
C TYR A 37 11.55 14.03 10.95
N LYS A 38 11.56 15.34 11.20
CA LYS A 38 10.66 16.31 10.52
C LYS A 38 10.82 16.39 9.00
N ASN A 39 11.95 15.97 8.44
CA ASN A 39 12.28 16.14 7.02
C ASN A 39 12.67 14.83 6.29
N VAL A 40 12.33 13.67 6.86
CA VAL A 40 12.76 12.35 6.34
C VAL A 40 12.49 12.19 4.85
N VAL A 41 11.30 12.59 4.37
CA VAL A 41 10.98 12.45 2.94
C VAL A 41 11.89 13.31 2.07
N ASN A 42 12.16 14.55 2.49
CA ASN A 42 13.06 15.43 1.73
C ASN A 42 14.50 14.90 1.78
N GLU A 43 14.94 14.33 2.88
CA GLU A 43 16.26 13.71 3.01
C GLU A 43 16.41 12.48 2.12
N ILE A 44 15.38 11.63 2.06
CA ILE A 44 15.31 10.48 1.15
C ILE A 44 15.37 10.95 -0.31
N LEU A 45 14.60 11.99 -0.67
CA LEU A 45 14.59 12.52 -2.04
C LEU A 45 15.88 13.22 -2.43
N ALA A 46 16.56 13.83 -1.47
CA ALA A 46 17.84 14.52 -1.70
C ALA A 46 19.03 13.56 -1.83
N ASN A 47 18.91 12.33 -1.35
CA ASN A 47 19.97 11.32 -1.41
C ASN A 47 19.54 10.16 -2.32
N PRO A 48 20.04 10.07 -3.55
CA PRO A 48 19.68 9.00 -4.50
C PRO A 48 19.92 7.59 -3.96
N ASP A 49 21.02 7.36 -3.26
CA ASP A 49 21.37 6.04 -2.74
C ASP A 49 20.37 5.57 -1.67
N ILE A 50 20.01 6.47 -0.76
CA ILE A 50 19.00 6.18 0.27
C ILE A 50 17.64 5.94 -0.39
N ARG A 51 17.26 6.78 -1.35
CA ARG A 51 16.00 6.66 -2.08
C ARG A 51 15.92 5.31 -2.80
N ASP A 52 16.96 4.93 -3.50
CA ASP A 52 16.99 3.71 -4.29
C ASP A 52 16.97 2.46 -3.38
N GLN A 53 17.64 2.50 -2.22
CA GLN A 53 17.53 1.45 -1.20
C GLN A 53 16.10 1.34 -0.64
N PHE A 54 15.44 2.46 -0.35
CA PHE A 54 14.05 2.45 0.08
C PHE A 54 13.12 1.86 -0.97
N ILE A 55 13.26 2.30 -2.23
CA ILE A 55 12.44 1.81 -3.33
C ILE A 55 12.65 0.31 -3.51
N LEU A 56 13.90 -0.18 -3.48
CA LEU A 56 14.21 -1.61 -3.59
C LEU A 56 13.54 -2.41 -2.49
N LYS A 57 13.76 -2.04 -1.23
CA LYS A 57 13.24 -2.78 -0.08
C LYS A 57 11.72 -2.77 -0.05
N LEU A 58 11.08 -1.62 -0.25
CA LEU A 58 9.62 -1.52 -0.28
C LEU A 58 9.04 -2.33 -1.43
N THR A 59 9.62 -2.26 -2.63
CA THR A 59 9.14 -3.03 -3.78
C THR A 59 9.29 -4.52 -3.56
N TYR A 60 10.46 -4.99 -3.13
CA TYR A 60 10.70 -6.40 -2.87
C TYR A 60 9.75 -6.96 -1.81
N HIS A 61 9.66 -6.31 -0.64
CA HIS A 61 8.83 -6.82 0.44
C HIS A 61 7.33 -6.74 0.13
N SER A 62 6.85 -5.66 -0.49
CA SER A 62 5.44 -5.55 -0.88
C SER A 62 5.05 -6.65 -1.87
N ASN A 63 5.83 -6.84 -2.93
CA ASN A 63 5.54 -7.87 -3.92
C ASN A 63 5.66 -9.29 -3.33
N SER A 64 6.61 -9.53 -2.41
CA SER A 64 6.75 -10.82 -1.74
C SER A 64 5.54 -11.17 -0.87
N ILE A 65 4.93 -10.19 -0.19
CA ILE A 65 3.69 -10.37 0.58
C ILE A 65 2.53 -10.79 -0.34
N GLU A 66 2.49 -10.27 -1.56
CA GLU A 66 1.51 -10.62 -2.58
C GLU A 66 1.83 -11.92 -3.35
N GLY A 67 2.93 -12.60 -2.99
CA GLY A 67 3.28 -13.91 -3.53
C GLY A 67 4.23 -13.89 -4.72
N SER A 68 4.91 -12.78 -4.99
CA SER A 68 5.94 -12.70 -6.04
C SER A 68 7.10 -13.65 -5.76
N THR A 69 7.62 -14.27 -6.82
CA THR A 69 8.78 -15.17 -6.78
C THR A 69 10.11 -14.47 -7.06
N LEU A 70 10.08 -13.14 -7.27
CA LEU A 70 11.29 -12.34 -7.45
C LEU A 70 12.09 -12.31 -6.15
N THR A 71 13.38 -12.54 -6.25
CA THR A 71 14.33 -12.30 -5.16
C THR A 71 14.68 -10.80 -5.08
N GLU A 72 15.31 -10.37 -3.99
CA GLU A 72 15.76 -8.98 -3.88
C GLU A 72 16.80 -8.63 -4.98
N PRO A 73 17.78 -9.48 -5.33
CA PRO A 73 18.65 -9.25 -6.48
C PRO A 73 17.91 -9.19 -7.82
N ASP A 74 16.91 -10.05 -8.05
CA ASP A 74 16.06 -9.98 -9.25
C ASP A 74 15.35 -8.62 -9.32
N THR A 75 14.78 -8.18 -8.20
CA THR A 75 14.10 -6.89 -8.09
C THR A 75 15.07 -5.75 -8.40
N ALA A 76 16.27 -5.75 -7.83
CA ALA A 76 17.29 -4.74 -8.09
C ALA A 76 17.67 -4.67 -9.57
N ALA A 77 17.91 -5.82 -10.20
CA ALA A 77 18.23 -5.90 -11.63
C ALA A 77 17.10 -5.32 -12.51
N ILE A 78 15.84 -5.63 -12.19
CA ILE A 78 14.68 -5.06 -12.88
C ILE A 78 14.62 -3.55 -12.69
N LEU A 79 14.77 -3.07 -11.46
CA LEU A 79 14.56 -1.65 -11.13
C LEU A 79 15.66 -0.74 -11.69
N PHE A 80 16.92 -1.15 -11.55
CA PHE A 80 18.06 -0.26 -11.79
C PHE A 80 18.81 -0.59 -13.08
N ASP A 81 18.91 -1.87 -13.46
CA ASP A 81 19.63 -2.29 -14.66
C ASP A 81 18.70 -2.46 -15.88
N ASN A 82 17.37 -2.26 -15.70
CA ASN A 82 16.35 -2.54 -16.70
C ASN A 82 16.45 -3.97 -17.28
N ALA A 83 16.89 -4.91 -16.46
CA ALA A 83 17.03 -6.30 -16.88
C ALA A 83 15.66 -6.94 -17.16
N ALA A 84 15.57 -7.69 -18.25
CA ALA A 84 14.48 -8.63 -18.50
C ALA A 84 14.93 -10.02 -18.05
N LEU A 85 14.16 -10.64 -17.15
CA LEU A 85 14.48 -11.95 -16.58
C LEU A 85 13.63 -13.02 -17.27
N PRO A 86 14.20 -13.79 -18.21
CA PRO A 86 13.44 -14.74 -19.05
C PRO A 86 12.86 -15.92 -18.26
N ASN A 87 13.40 -16.20 -17.08
CA ASN A 87 12.98 -17.29 -16.19
C ASN A 87 11.99 -16.81 -15.10
N LYS A 88 11.53 -15.57 -15.17
CA LYS A 88 10.57 -14.97 -14.24
C LYS A 88 9.32 -14.49 -14.96
N SER A 89 8.20 -14.48 -14.26
CA SER A 89 6.94 -13.99 -14.80
C SER A 89 7.05 -12.54 -15.32
N LEU A 90 6.58 -12.31 -16.53
CA LEU A 90 6.50 -10.94 -17.07
C LEU A 90 5.62 -10.04 -16.22
N THR A 91 4.51 -10.60 -15.69
CA THR A 91 3.61 -9.86 -14.79
C THR A 91 4.34 -9.39 -13.54
N GLU A 92 5.10 -10.25 -12.87
CA GLU A 92 5.88 -9.87 -11.69
C GLU A 92 6.91 -8.78 -11.99
N GLN A 93 7.53 -8.83 -13.17
CA GLN A 93 8.49 -7.79 -13.59
C GLN A 93 7.80 -6.46 -13.85
N ILE A 94 6.61 -6.47 -14.46
CA ILE A 94 5.78 -5.26 -14.66
C ILE A 94 5.32 -4.71 -13.31
N GLU A 95 4.86 -5.56 -12.39
CA GLU A 95 4.45 -5.16 -11.04
C GLU A 95 5.59 -4.48 -10.28
N ALA A 96 6.82 -5.01 -10.34
CA ALA A 96 7.98 -4.39 -9.72
C ALA A 96 8.27 -2.98 -10.30
N LYS A 97 8.25 -2.81 -11.61
CA LYS A 97 8.42 -1.51 -12.28
C LYS A 97 7.30 -0.52 -11.95
N ASN A 98 6.06 -1.00 -11.93
CA ASN A 98 4.91 -0.19 -11.57
C ASN A 98 5.01 0.28 -10.11
N HIS A 99 5.44 -0.60 -9.21
CA HIS A 99 5.62 -0.26 -7.80
C HIS A 99 6.70 0.81 -7.61
N GLN A 100 7.85 0.70 -8.30
CA GLN A 100 8.87 1.75 -8.33
C GLN A 100 8.28 3.10 -8.79
N THR A 101 7.49 3.07 -9.86
CA THR A 101 6.86 4.27 -10.42
C THR A 101 5.86 4.88 -9.44
N ALA A 102 5.05 4.05 -8.78
CA ALA A 102 4.09 4.47 -7.77
C ALA A 102 4.77 5.08 -6.54
N LEU A 103 5.87 4.50 -6.05
CA LEU A 103 6.65 5.04 -4.94
C LEU A 103 7.26 6.40 -5.29
N ASN A 104 7.85 6.55 -6.46
CA ASN A 104 8.38 7.83 -6.91
C ASN A 104 7.28 8.91 -6.99
N TYR A 105 6.11 8.54 -7.50
CA TYR A 105 4.95 9.44 -7.52
C TYR A 105 4.52 9.83 -6.10
N LEU A 106 4.40 8.85 -5.21
CA LEU A 106 3.99 9.05 -3.82
C LEU A 106 4.98 9.93 -3.04
N PHE A 107 6.28 9.69 -3.17
CA PHE A 107 7.30 10.52 -2.52
C PHE A 107 7.23 11.98 -2.98
N ASN A 108 7.05 12.22 -4.27
CA ASN A 108 6.88 13.57 -4.79
C ASN A 108 5.59 14.24 -4.28
N HIS A 109 4.49 13.48 -4.17
CA HIS A 109 3.23 13.97 -3.60
C HIS A 109 3.40 14.39 -2.12
N ILE A 110 4.06 13.54 -1.32
CA ILE A 110 4.32 13.82 0.10
C ILE A 110 5.26 15.03 0.25
N ALA A 111 6.31 15.13 -0.56
CA ALA A 111 7.25 16.26 -0.51
C ALA A 111 6.56 17.60 -0.77
N LYS A 112 5.56 17.62 -1.64
CA LYS A 112 4.71 18.79 -1.89
C LYS A 112 3.69 19.07 -0.79
N LYS A 113 3.60 18.20 0.23
CA LYS A 113 2.61 18.27 1.32
C LYS A 113 1.17 18.25 0.81
N GLU A 114 0.93 17.61 -0.31
CA GLU A 114 -0.39 17.44 -0.86
C GLU A 114 -1.21 16.46 0.00
N LYS A 115 -2.52 16.70 0.12
CA LYS A 115 -3.39 15.87 0.94
C LYS A 115 -3.63 14.50 0.30
N VAL A 116 -3.72 13.47 1.15
CA VAL A 116 -4.23 12.16 0.72
C VAL A 116 -5.71 12.32 0.41
N ASN A 117 -6.10 11.96 -0.82
CA ASN A 117 -7.48 12.06 -1.30
C ASN A 117 -7.79 10.92 -2.28
N GLU A 118 -9.05 10.84 -2.68
CA GLU A 118 -9.53 9.83 -3.63
C GLU A 118 -8.74 9.84 -4.96
N ALA A 119 -8.43 11.02 -5.48
CA ALA A 119 -7.67 11.15 -6.73
C ALA A 119 -6.27 10.54 -6.62
N LEU A 120 -5.60 10.69 -5.47
CA LEU A 120 -4.32 10.05 -5.19
C LEU A 120 -4.46 8.51 -5.20
N VAL A 121 -5.49 7.98 -4.53
CA VAL A 121 -5.73 6.52 -4.47
C VAL A 121 -5.95 5.95 -5.86
N LEU A 122 -6.83 6.55 -6.66
CA LEU A 122 -7.09 6.11 -8.03
C LEU A 122 -5.87 6.26 -8.92
N LYS A 123 -5.07 7.32 -8.74
CA LYS A 123 -3.82 7.50 -9.48
C LYS A 123 -2.78 6.44 -9.15
N LEU A 124 -2.58 6.13 -7.86
CA LEU A 124 -1.67 5.05 -7.46
C LEU A 124 -2.15 3.69 -7.98
N HIS A 125 -3.46 3.40 -7.90
CA HIS A 125 -4.04 2.19 -8.48
C HIS A 125 -3.82 2.11 -10.00
N SER A 126 -3.99 3.24 -10.71
CA SER A 126 -3.71 3.33 -12.14
C SER A 126 -2.26 3.00 -12.48
N ILE A 127 -1.30 3.47 -11.68
CA ILE A 127 0.12 3.19 -11.90
C ILE A 127 0.44 1.73 -11.57
N LEU A 128 0.03 1.26 -10.39
CA LEU A 128 0.33 -0.11 -9.92
C LEU A 128 -0.22 -1.19 -10.83
N MET A 129 -1.44 -1.00 -11.33
CA MET A 129 -2.15 -2.01 -12.13
C MET A 129 -1.95 -1.82 -13.64
N ASN A 130 -1.12 -0.87 -14.07
CA ASN A 130 -0.86 -0.63 -15.49
C ASN A 130 -0.25 -1.87 -16.18
N GLY A 131 -0.91 -2.37 -17.22
CA GLY A 131 -0.48 -3.60 -17.92
C GLY A 131 -0.69 -4.90 -17.14
N VAL A 132 -1.21 -4.83 -15.90
CA VAL A 132 -1.52 -5.99 -15.05
C VAL A 132 -3.03 -6.24 -15.05
N ARG A 133 -3.83 -5.19 -14.93
CA ARG A 133 -5.30 -5.29 -14.87
C ARG A 133 -5.98 -4.29 -15.81
N PRO A 134 -7.11 -4.69 -16.43
CA PRO A 134 -7.86 -3.79 -17.31
C PRO A 134 -8.62 -2.68 -16.56
N ASP A 135 -8.86 -2.84 -15.25
CA ASP A 135 -9.56 -1.89 -14.38
C ASP A 135 -8.61 -0.98 -13.61
N ALA A 136 -7.38 -0.79 -14.11
CA ALA A 136 -6.37 0.09 -13.49
C ALA A 136 -6.89 1.53 -13.33
N GLY A 137 -6.89 2.04 -12.09
CA GLY A 137 -7.30 3.42 -11.78
C GLY A 137 -8.79 3.68 -11.72
N VAL A 138 -9.63 2.65 -11.78
CA VAL A 138 -11.08 2.78 -11.65
C VAL A 138 -11.62 1.91 -10.53
N TYR A 139 -12.79 2.26 -10.02
CA TYR A 139 -13.49 1.41 -9.07
C TYR A 139 -14.00 0.14 -9.74
N ARG A 140 -13.98 -0.97 -9.00
CA ARG A 140 -14.54 -2.24 -9.45
C ARG A 140 -16.02 -2.09 -9.82
N ASN A 141 -16.43 -2.80 -10.85
CA ASN A 141 -17.80 -2.87 -11.32
C ASN A 141 -18.48 -4.23 -11.06
N HIS A 142 -17.89 -5.04 -10.18
CA HIS A 142 -18.35 -6.38 -9.83
C HIS A 142 -18.23 -6.64 -8.33
N ALA A 143 -18.96 -7.64 -7.84
CA ALA A 143 -18.87 -8.10 -6.47
C ALA A 143 -17.53 -8.80 -6.21
N VAL A 144 -16.97 -8.60 -5.03
CA VAL A 144 -15.77 -9.31 -4.54
C VAL A 144 -16.06 -9.88 -3.17
N ARG A 145 -15.27 -10.86 -2.75
CA ARG A 145 -15.26 -11.36 -1.38
C ARG A 145 -13.83 -11.60 -0.93
N ILE A 146 -13.61 -11.54 0.36
CA ILE A 146 -12.31 -11.84 0.96
C ILE A 146 -12.24 -13.36 1.15
N THR A 147 -11.30 -14.01 0.48
CA THR A 147 -11.08 -15.46 0.60
C THR A 147 -10.65 -15.78 2.03
N GLY A 148 -11.29 -16.79 2.63
CA GLY A 148 -10.99 -17.21 4.00
C GLY A 148 -11.65 -16.36 5.11
N ALA A 149 -12.41 -15.31 4.77
CA ALA A 149 -13.15 -14.51 5.72
C ALA A 149 -14.66 -14.52 5.41
N ASN A 150 -15.48 -14.61 6.44
CA ASN A 150 -16.95 -14.50 6.32
C ASN A 150 -17.42 -13.07 6.60
N LEU A 151 -16.75 -12.09 5.96
CA LEU A 151 -17.09 -10.68 6.09
C LEU A 151 -17.78 -10.19 4.82
N PRO A 152 -18.94 -9.51 4.94
CA PRO A 152 -19.59 -8.91 3.80
C PRO A 152 -18.75 -7.73 3.28
N THR A 153 -18.47 -7.74 1.98
CA THR A 153 -17.86 -6.60 1.31
C THR A 153 -18.92 -5.59 0.89
N ALA A 154 -18.55 -4.30 0.83
CA ALA A 154 -19.44 -3.28 0.31
C ALA A 154 -19.88 -3.61 -1.13
N ASN A 155 -21.15 -3.32 -1.44
CA ASN A 155 -21.63 -3.43 -2.82
C ASN A 155 -20.82 -2.48 -3.70
N TYR A 156 -20.35 -2.97 -4.84
CA TYR A 156 -19.51 -2.19 -5.77
C TYR A 156 -20.19 -0.89 -6.25
N VAL A 157 -21.52 -0.88 -6.38
CA VAL A 157 -22.30 0.32 -6.74
C VAL A 157 -22.19 1.42 -5.67
N SER A 158 -21.98 1.04 -4.40
CA SER A 158 -21.87 1.98 -3.28
C SER A 158 -20.44 2.48 -3.06
N VAL A 159 -19.40 1.78 -3.59
CA VAL A 159 -18.00 2.12 -3.35
C VAL A 159 -17.66 3.58 -3.69
N PRO A 160 -18.07 4.15 -4.83
CA PRO A 160 -17.76 5.55 -5.15
C PRO A 160 -18.35 6.57 -4.17
N LYS A 161 -19.41 6.21 -3.45
CA LYS A 161 -20.00 7.06 -2.41
C LYS A 161 -19.32 6.90 -1.06
N LEU A 162 -18.87 5.68 -0.76
CA LEU A 162 -18.27 5.36 0.54
C LEU A 162 -16.81 5.86 0.66
N ILE A 163 -16.05 5.88 -0.43
CA ILE A 163 -14.64 6.29 -0.39
C ILE A 163 -14.47 7.74 0.07
N PRO A 164 -15.20 8.74 -0.44
CA PRO A 164 -15.12 10.11 0.08
C PRO A 164 -15.42 10.21 1.58
N GLU A 165 -16.37 9.43 2.09
CA GLU A 165 -16.70 9.40 3.52
C GLU A 165 -15.56 8.83 4.36
N VAL A 166 -14.87 7.79 3.87
CA VAL A 166 -13.69 7.22 4.52
C VAL A 166 -12.52 8.20 4.51
N MET A 167 -12.32 8.92 3.41
CA MET A 167 -11.24 9.91 3.29
C MET A 167 -11.45 11.18 4.13
N ALA A 168 -12.68 11.46 4.54
CA ALA A 168 -13.03 12.61 5.38
C ALA A 168 -12.81 12.36 6.89
N ARG A 169 -12.54 11.12 7.31
CA ARG A 169 -12.29 10.71 8.70
C ARG A 169 -10.83 10.82 9.08
#